data_1a5fa5f0a6a450ec14b8e48ed3da81d6
#
_entry.id   1a5fa5f0a6a450ec14b8e48ed3da81d6
#
_cell.length_a   1.000
_cell.length_b   1.000
_cell.length_c   1.000
_cell.angle_alpha   90.00
_cell.angle_beta   90.00
_cell.angle_gamma   90.00
#
_symmetry.space_group_name_H-M   'P 1'
#
loop_
_entity.id
_entity.type
_entity.pdbx_description
1 polymer ?
#
loop_
_entity_poly.entity_id
_entity_poly.type
_entity_poly.pdbx_seq_one_letter_code
_entity_poly.pdbx_strand_id
1 'polypeptide(L)'
;SEMCIRDRYTEAMKEIGAETLKINSLLEMIHKNISTKQALDKIEIDQRIKDFVKFSFEIIATKKTHLIASAFTYGREDVIPEIFIKIVEELDPKNTLYSKLKFYLNRHIEVDGDTHGPIALEMMHELCGDDLEKWIEALRVGEKALEHRIELWNAINENILAQKNYLKTLPVHRYKTSV
;
A
#
# COMPACT_ATOMS: atom_id res chain seq x y z
N SER A 1 -15.89 -17.47 -7.91
CA SER A 1 -15.76 -16.85 -6.59
C SER A 1 -14.80 -15.67 -6.67
N GLU A 2 -15.24 -14.52 -6.25
CA GLU A 2 -14.34 -13.36 -6.19
C GLU A 2 -13.33 -13.58 -5.07
N MET A 3 -12.09 -13.83 -5.46
CA MET A 3 -10.99 -13.91 -4.52
C MET A 3 -10.82 -12.53 -3.85
N CYS A 4 -10.74 -12.50 -2.52
CA CYS A 4 -10.58 -11.27 -1.76
C CYS A 4 -9.37 -10.47 -2.29
N ILE A 5 -9.45 -9.14 -2.32
CA ILE A 5 -8.36 -8.24 -2.76
C ILE A 5 -7.04 -8.59 -2.05
N ARG A 6 -7.09 -8.86 -0.76
CA ARG A 6 -5.94 -9.32 0.03
C ARG A 6 -5.32 -10.60 -0.52
N ASP A 7 -6.16 -11.58 -0.88
CA ASP A 7 -5.67 -12.87 -1.35
C ASP A 7 -5.03 -12.74 -2.73
N ARG A 8 -5.58 -11.90 -3.61
CA ARG A 8 -4.98 -11.55 -4.90
C ARG A 8 -3.60 -10.89 -4.74
N TYR A 9 -3.47 -9.96 -3.80
CA TYR A 9 -2.19 -9.32 -3.53
C TYR A 9 -1.17 -10.33 -2.98
N THR A 10 -1.57 -11.20 -2.06
CA THR A 10 -0.70 -12.25 -1.53
C THR A 10 -0.25 -13.23 -2.62
N GLU A 11 -1.13 -13.58 -3.56
CA GLU A 11 -0.76 -14.40 -4.72
C GLU A 11 0.24 -13.69 -5.65
N ALA A 12 0.06 -12.39 -5.88
CA ALA A 12 1.03 -11.59 -6.62
C ALA A 12 2.39 -11.53 -5.92
N MET A 13 2.42 -11.37 -4.59
CA MET A 13 3.66 -11.42 -3.80
C MET A 13 4.39 -12.77 -3.97
N LYS A 14 3.66 -13.88 -3.92
CA LYS A 14 4.25 -15.22 -4.13
C LYS A 14 4.80 -15.39 -5.54
N GLU A 15 4.09 -14.92 -6.56
CA GLU A 15 4.53 -14.98 -7.96
C GLU A 15 5.87 -14.31 -8.16
N ILE A 16 6.10 -13.15 -7.56
CA ILE A 16 7.36 -12.40 -7.67
C ILE A 16 8.44 -12.86 -6.67
N GLY A 17 8.17 -13.90 -5.89
CA GLY A 17 9.11 -14.40 -4.88
C GLY A 17 9.27 -13.49 -3.66
N ALA A 18 8.33 -12.60 -3.39
CA ALA A 18 8.36 -11.72 -2.23
C ALA A 18 8.11 -12.51 -0.94
N GLU A 19 8.77 -12.12 0.14
CA GLU A 19 8.57 -12.70 1.46
C GLU A 19 7.18 -12.37 2.01
N THR A 20 6.44 -13.40 2.43
CA THR A 20 5.10 -13.25 2.98
C THR A 20 4.99 -13.53 4.49
N LEU A 21 6.09 -13.91 5.15
CA LEU A 21 6.09 -14.29 6.56
C LEU A 21 5.61 -13.17 7.47
N LYS A 22 6.08 -11.95 7.25
CA LYS A 22 5.71 -10.80 8.09
C LYS A 22 4.23 -10.45 7.99
N ILE A 23 3.68 -10.43 6.79
CA ILE A 23 2.24 -10.16 6.61
C ILE A 23 1.39 -11.30 7.16
N ASN A 24 1.80 -12.55 6.98
CA ASN A 24 1.08 -13.69 7.54
C ASN A 24 1.09 -13.67 9.06
N SER A 25 2.24 -13.38 9.70
CA SER A 25 2.34 -13.21 11.15
C SER A 25 1.45 -12.08 11.68
N LEU A 26 1.38 -10.95 10.97
CA LEU A 26 0.47 -9.86 11.32
C LEU A 26 -1.00 -10.33 11.30
N LEU A 27 -1.40 -10.99 10.23
CA LEU A 27 -2.78 -11.48 10.06
C LEU A 27 -3.13 -12.53 11.11
N GLU A 28 -2.22 -13.45 11.43
CA GLU A 28 -2.44 -14.44 12.49
C GLU A 28 -2.64 -13.80 13.87
N MET A 29 -1.85 -12.77 14.20
CA MET A 29 -2.00 -12.06 15.46
C MET A 29 -3.36 -11.34 15.52
N ILE A 30 -3.81 -10.73 14.42
CA ILE A 30 -5.12 -10.08 14.34
C ILE A 30 -6.24 -11.11 14.46
N HIS A 31 -6.14 -12.27 13.81
CA HIS A 31 -7.11 -13.36 13.94
C HIS A 31 -7.18 -13.92 15.37
N LYS A 32 -6.10 -13.82 16.14
CA LYS A 32 -6.06 -14.17 17.58
C LYS A 32 -6.55 -13.01 18.49
N ASN A 33 -7.24 -12.01 17.92
CA ASN A 33 -7.76 -10.83 18.62
C ASN A 33 -6.68 -9.95 19.28
N ILE A 34 -5.43 -10.01 18.81
CA ILE A 34 -4.42 -9.03 19.19
C ILE A 34 -4.71 -7.74 18.42
N SER A 35 -4.72 -6.60 19.11
CA SER A 35 -4.98 -5.31 18.45
C SER A 35 -3.93 -5.03 17.36
N THR A 36 -4.33 -4.36 16.28
CA THR A 36 -3.42 -4.02 15.16
C THR A 36 -2.18 -3.29 15.65
N LYS A 37 -2.31 -2.37 16.61
CA LYS A 37 -1.17 -1.67 17.21
C LYS A 37 -0.19 -2.64 17.87
N GLN A 38 -0.68 -3.51 18.75
CA GLN A 38 0.17 -4.50 19.43
C GLN A 38 0.80 -5.52 18.45
N ALA A 39 0.07 -5.90 17.43
CA ALA A 39 0.58 -6.81 16.40
C ALA A 39 1.71 -6.16 15.58
N LEU A 40 1.53 -4.90 15.16
CA LEU A 40 2.56 -4.13 14.46
C LEU A 40 3.81 -3.88 15.31
N ASP A 41 3.65 -3.64 16.61
CA ASP A 41 4.79 -3.44 17.52
C ASP A 41 5.69 -4.70 17.61
N LYS A 42 5.12 -5.89 17.44
CA LYS A 42 5.84 -7.17 17.48
C LYS A 42 6.54 -7.54 16.16
N ILE A 43 6.20 -6.89 15.05
CA ILE A 43 6.81 -7.19 13.74
C ILE A 43 8.04 -6.31 13.55
N GLU A 44 9.12 -6.91 13.11
CA GLU A 44 10.36 -6.22 12.82
C GLU A 44 10.36 -5.68 11.39
N ILE A 45 9.87 -4.44 11.22
CA ILE A 45 9.85 -3.67 9.99
C ILE A 45 10.17 -2.21 10.28
N ASP A 46 10.48 -1.43 9.25
CA ASP A 46 10.72 0.01 9.36
C ASP A 46 9.56 0.73 10.08
N GLN A 47 9.90 1.64 10.98
CA GLN A 47 8.92 2.34 11.80
C GLN A 47 7.93 3.16 10.96
N ARG A 48 8.38 3.76 9.87
CA ARG A 48 7.55 4.55 8.95
C ARG A 48 6.45 3.69 8.29
N ILE A 49 6.74 2.41 8.00
CA ILE A 49 5.73 1.45 7.52
C ILE A 49 4.69 1.17 8.61
N LYS A 50 5.13 0.98 9.86
CA LYS A 50 4.22 0.79 11.00
C LYS A 50 3.34 2.02 11.20
N ASP A 51 3.91 3.20 11.14
CA ASP A 51 3.20 4.47 11.37
C ASP A 51 2.15 4.73 10.29
N PHE A 52 2.45 4.42 9.03
CA PHE A 52 1.48 4.48 7.94
C PHE A 52 0.25 3.59 8.19
N VAL A 53 0.48 2.36 8.66
CA VAL A 53 -0.61 1.42 8.97
C VAL A 53 -1.36 1.86 10.24
N LYS A 54 -0.64 2.24 11.30
CA LYS A 54 -1.24 2.72 12.56
C LYS A 54 -2.13 3.93 12.33
N PHE A 55 -1.66 4.92 11.59
CA PHE A 55 -2.44 6.11 11.25
C PHE A 55 -3.79 5.74 10.62
N SER A 56 -3.83 4.80 9.69
CA SER A 56 -5.08 4.36 9.08
C SER A 56 -6.07 3.81 10.12
N PHE A 57 -5.61 2.99 11.06
CA PHE A 57 -6.46 2.43 12.11
C PHE A 57 -6.85 3.47 13.17
N GLU A 58 -6.00 4.45 13.46
CA GLU A 58 -6.31 5.58 14.33
C GLU A 58 -7.45 6.42 13.75
N ILE A 59 -7.40 6.71 12.45
CA ILE A 59 -8.51 7.43 11.79
C ILE A 59 -9.80 6.61 11.81
N ILE A 60 -9.75 5.32 11.53
CA ILE A 60 -10.91 4.42 11.62
C ILE A 60 -11.50 4.42 13.06
N ALA A 61 -10.64 4.41 14.07
CA ALA A 61 -11.05 4.39 15.48
C ALA A 61 -11.77 5.68 15.92
N THR A 62 -11.60 6.80 15.22
CA THR A 62 -12.34 8.04 15.49
C THR A 62 -13.84 7.88 15.25
N LYS A 63 -14.24 6.94 14.37
CA LYS A 63 -15.62 6.75 13.89
C LYS A 63 -16.23 7.99 13.22
N LYS A 64 -15.40 8.99 12.89
CA LYS A 64 -15.82 10.18 12.15
C LYS A 64 -15.75 9.87 10.64
N THR A 65 -16.89 9.74 10.00
CA THR A 65 -16.99 9.32 8.60
C THR A 65 -16.24 10.23 7.63
N HIS A 66 -16.30 11.55 7.82
CA HIS A 66 -15.59 12.52 6.98
C HIS A 66 -14.05 12.41 7.10
N LEU A 67 -13.51 12.02 8.27
CA LEU A 67 -12.08 11.79 8.43
C LEU A 67 -11.64 10.50 7.74
N ILE A 68 -12.45 9.44 7.87
CA ILE A 68 -12.20 8.15 7.22
C ILE A 68 -12.23 8.32 5.71
N ALA A 69 -13.26 9.00 5.20
CA ALA A 69 -13.39 9.32 3.79
C ALA A 69 -12.22 10.16 3.27
N SER A 70 -11.80 11.18 4.02
CA SER A 70 -10.65 12.03 3.64
C SER A 70 -9.34 11.24 3.56
N ALA A 71 -9.03 10.43 4.58
CA ALA A 71 -7.82 9.60 4.57
C ALA A 71 -7.81 8.61 3.40
N PHE A 72 -8.97 8.09 3.01
CA PHE A 72 -9.15 7.21 1.86
C PHE A 72 -8.99 7.98 0.55
N THR A 73 -9.77 9.02 0.33
CA THR A 73 -9.80 9.80 -0.93
C THR A 73 -8.43 10.40 -1.23
N TYR A 74 -7.92 11.24 -0.35
CA TYR A 74 -6.69 12.00 -0.61
C TYR A 74 -5.41 11.21 -0.34
N GLY A 75 -5.46 10.23 0.55
CA GLY A 75 -4.28 9.47 0.93
C GLY A 75 -4.05 8.19 0.13
N ARG A 76 -5.01 7.69 -0.67
CA ARG A 76 -4.92 6.37 -1.29
C ARG A 76 -5.35 6.29 -2.74
N GLU A 77 -6.51 6.82 -3.10
CA GLU A 77 -7.13 6.56 -4.41
C GLU A 77 -6.36 7.18 -5.59
N ASP A 78 -5.92 8.43 -5.47
CA ASP A 78 -5.34 9.17 -6.59
C ASP A 78 -3.87 8.84 -6.92
N VAL A 79 -3.14 8.16 -6.02
CA VAL A 79 -1.65 8.16 -6.10
C VAL A 79 -1.06 6.85 -6.60
N ILE A 80 -1.81 5.74 -6.57
CA ILE A 80 -1.20 4.42 -6.72
C ILE A 80 -1.22 3.86 -8.15
N PRO A 81 -2.31 3.96 -8.93
CA PRO A 81 -2.46 3.14 -10.13
C PRO A 81 -1.42 3.44 -11.23
N GLU A 82 -1.25 4.69 -11.61
CA GLU A 82 -0.45 5.06 -12.78
C GLU A 82 1.04 4.78 -12.64
N ILE A 83 1.60 5.00 -11.43
CA ILE A 83 3.03 4.83 -11.17
C ILE A 83 3.40 3.34 -11.26
N PHE A 84 2.60 2.48 -10.62
CA PHE A 84 2.90 1.05 -10.57
C PHE A 84 2.70 0.36 -11.92
N ILE A 85 1.71 0.75 -12.70
CA ILE A 85 1.50 0.18 -14.03
C ILE A 85 2.70 0.45 -14.93
N LYS A 86 3.20 1.68 -14.96
CA LYS A 86 4.41 2.01 -15.75
C LYS A 86 5.61 1.16 -15.34
N ILE A 87 5.83 1.00 -14.02
CA ILE A 87 6.94 0.18 -13.52
C ILE A 87 6.79 -1.28 -13.98
N VAL A 88 5.59 -1.86 -13.83
CA VAL A 88 5.36 -3.27 -14.20
C VAL A 88 5.42 -3.48 -15.72
N GLU A 89 4.92 -2.53 -16.51
CA GLU A 89 5.01 -2.57 -17.97
C GLU A 89 6.44 -2.48 -18.47
N GLU A 90 7.26 -1.63 -17.87
CA GLU A 90 8.68 -1.50 -18.22
C GLU A 90 9.50 -2.73 -17.82
N LEU A 91 9.20 -3.34 -16.67
CA LEU A 91 9.94 -4.50 -16.15
C LEU A 91 9.51 -5.82 -16.79
N ASP A 92 8.25 -5.94 -17.23
CA ASP A 92 7.70 -7.17 -17.82
C ASP A 92 6.85 -6.90 -19.05
N PRO A 93 7.47 -6.43 -20.18
CA PRO A 93 6.75 -6.11 -21.41
C PRO A 93 5.99 -7.31 -22.00
N LYS A 94 6.43 -8.53 -21.71
CA LYS A 94 5.82 -9.77 -22.21
C LYS A 94 4.75 -10.36 -21.28
N ASN A 95 4.52 -9.73 -20.13
CA ASN A 95 3.58 -10.20 -19.11
C ASN A 95 3.83 -11.66 -18.68
N THR A 96 5.08 -12.02 -18.47
CA THR A 96 5.49 -13.40 -18.13
C THR A 96 5.85 -13.59 -16.66
N LEU A 97 6.31 -12.51 -16.00
CA LEU A 97 6.86 -12.57 -14.64
C LEU A 97 5.91 -12.01 -13.58
N TYR A 98 5.09 -11.02 -13.95
CA TYR A 98 4.28 -10.25 -13.00
C TYR A 98 2.79 -10.25 -13.37
N SER A 99 2.31 -11.36 -13.94
CA SER A 99 0.94 -11.44 -14.47
C SER A 99 -0.14 -11.21 -13.41
N LYS A 100 0.03 -11.77 -12.21
CA LYS A 100 -0.91 -11.59 -11.09
C LYS A 100 -0.85 -10.18 -10.52
N LEU A 101 0.36 -9.59 -10.42
CA LEU A 101 0.53 -8.22 -9.97
C LEU A 101 -0.10 -7.24 -10.97
N LYS A 102 0.15 -7.42 -12.27
CA LYS A 102 -0.50 -6.60 -13.31
C LYS A 102 -2.01 -6.75 -13.28
N PHE A 103 -2.53 -7.94 -13.15
CA PHE A 103 -3.96 -8.17 -13.01
C PHE A 103 -4.54 -7.47 -11.78
N TYR A 104 -3.85 -7.55 -10.64
CA TYR A 104 -4.24 -6.86 -9.41
C TYR A 104 -4.31 -5.33 -9.62
N LEU A 105 -3.27 -4.74 -10.22
CA LEU A 105 -3.18 -3.30 -10.48
C LEU A 105 -4.20 -2.85 -11.52
N ASN A 106 -4.32 -3.57 -12.65
CA ASN A 106 -5.28 -3.25 -13.70
C ASN A 106 -6.73 -3.29 -13.17
N ARG A 107 -7.03 -4.29 -12.32
CA ARG A 107 -8.37 -4.38 -11.74
C ARG A 107 -8.70 -3.20 -10.82
N HIS A 108 -7.70 -2.66 -10.11
CA HIS A 108 -7.88 -1.44 -9.32
C HIS A 108 -8.10 -0.22 -10.23
N ILE A 109 -7.33 -0.08 -11.30
CA ILE A 109 -7.50 1.02 -12.26
C ILE A 109 -8.86 0.98 -12.92
N GLU A 110 -9.32 -0.19 -13.37
CA GLU A 110 -10.66 -0.36 -13.98
C GLU A 110 -11.78 0.06 -13.03
N VAL A 111 -11.64 -0.30 -11.75
CA VAL A 111 -12.66 0.02 -10.74
C VAL A 111 -12.52 1.45 -10.24
N ASP A 112 -11.29 1.95 -10.09
CA ASP A 112 -10.98 3.20 -9.39
C ASP A 112 -10.73 4.38 -10.35
N GLY A 113 -10.27 4.12 -11.60
CA GLY A 113 -9.72 5.17 -12.47
C GLY A 113 -10.74 6.14 -13.05
N ASP A 114 -11.89 5.67 -13.54
CA ASP A 114 -12.85 6.54 -14.25
C ASP A 114 -14.03 7.00 -13.39
N THR A 115 -14.29 6.33 -12.28
CA THR A 115 -15.48 6.54 -11.46
C THR A 115 -15.21 6.98 -10.04
N HIS A 116 -14.17 6.47 -9.41
CA HIS A 116 -13.94 6.66 -7.97
C HIS A 116 -13.46 8.05 -7.60
N GLY A 117 -12.65 8.73 -8.41
CA GLY A 117 -12.20 10.09 -8.13
C GLY A 117 -13.37 11.06 -7.95
N PRO A 118 -14.26 11.21 -8.95
CA PRO A 118 -15.46 12.04 -8.84
C PRO A 118 -16.40 11.58 -7.71
N ILE A 119 -16.65 10.28 -7.55
CA ILE A 119 -17.50 9.73 -6.49
C ILE A 119 -16.90 9.99 -5.10
N ALA A 120 -15.58 9.88 -4.95
CA ALA A 120 -14.91 10.15 -3.68
C ALA A 120 -15.01 11.62 -3.27
N LEU A 121 -14.94 12.55 -4.23
CA LEU A 121 -15.17 13.97 -3.97
C LEU A 121 -16.64 14.25 -3.63
N GLU A 122 -17.59 13.64 -4.34
CA GLU A 122 -19.01 13.73 -4.02
C GLU A 122 -19.31 13.20 -2.61
N MET A 123 -18.74 12.06 -2.25
CA MET A 123 -18.83 11.51 -0.88
C MET A 123 -18.29 12.51 0.15
N MET A 124 -17.18 13.20 -0.12
CA MET A 124 -16.67 14.23 0.79
C MET A 124 -17.64 15.40 0.92
N HIS A 125 -18.27 15.83 -0.18
CA HIS A 125 -19.30 16.86 -0.15
C HIS A 125 -20.53 16.45 0.67
N GLU A 126 -21.01 15.23 0.49
CA GLU A 126 -22.13 14.70 1.28
C GLU A 126 -21.83 14.62 2.76
N LEU A 127 -20.61 14.17 3.14
CA LEU A 127 -20.23 13.99 4.54
C LEU A 127 -19.91 15.30 5.27
N CYS A 128 -19.34 16.26 4.57
CA CYS A 128 -18.99 17.56 5.15
C CYS A 128 -20.11 18.60 5.00
N GLY A 129 -20.86 18.58 3.88
CA GLY A 129 -21.90 19.57 3.57
C GLY A 129 -21.37 21.00 3.70
N ASP A 130 -22.15 21.87 4.35
CA ASP A 130 -21.79 23.27 4.65
C ASP A 130 -21.00 23.42 5.97
N ASP A 131 -20.59 22.33 6.60
CA ASP A 131 -19.88 22.34 7.89
C ASP A 131 -18.38 22.61 7.66
N LEU A 132 -17.98 23.86 7.87
CA LEU A 132 -16.60 24.30 7.70
C LEU A 132 -15.62 23.57 8.65
N GLU A 133 -16.04 23.20 9.86
CA GLU A 133 -15.18 22.49 10.81
C GLU A 133 -14.86 21.09 10.27
N LYS A 134 -15.85 20.38 9.73
CA LYS A 134 -15.61 19.08 9.10
C LYS A 134 -14.65 19.18 7.91
N TRP A 135 -14.77 20.22 7.09
CA TRP A 135 -13.85 20.45 5.97
C TRP A 135 -12.42 20.70 6.45
N ILE A 136 -12.25 21.51 7.50
CA ILE A 136 -10.93 21.77 8.09
C ILE A 136 -10.34 20.48 8.70
N GLU A 137 -11.13 19.69 9.43
CA GLU A 137 -10.70 18.41 9.96
C GLU A 137 -10.31 17.44 8.82
N ALA A 138 -11.12 17.35 7.78
CA ALA A 138 -10.87 16.51 6.62
C ALA A 138 -9.57 16.89 5.89
N LEU A 139 -9.34 18.18 5.62
CA LEU A 139 -8.10 18.65 5.00
C LEU A 139 -6.86 18.28 5.82
N ARG A 140 -6.89 18.47 7.13
CA ARG A 140 -5.77 18.09 8.02
C ARG A 140 -5.48 16.60 8.01
N VAL A 141 -6.53 15.78 7.93
CA VAL A 141 -6.36 14.31 7.85
C VAL A 141 -5.83 13.90 6.47
N GLY A 142 -6.32 14.51 5.40
CA GLY A 142 -5.80 14.28 4.05
C GLY A 142 -4.32 14.62 3.93
N GLU A 143 -3.90 15.78 4.45
CA GLU A 143 -2.50 16.20 4.49
C GLU A 143 -1.64 15.18 5.25
N LYS A 144 -2.05 14.79 6.45
CA LYS A 144 -1.34 13.77 7.24
C LYS A 144 -1.28 12.41 6.53
N ALA A 145 -2.34 12.02 5.83
CA ALA A 145 -2.35 10.78 5.07
C ALA A 145 -1.30 10.79 3.95
N LEU A 146 -1.11 11.94 3.27
CA LEU A 146 -0.06 12.13 2.27
C LEU A 146 1.34 12.16 2.90
N GLU A 147 1.53 12.83 4.05
CA GLU A 147 2.80 12.81 4.78
C GLU A 147 3.22 11.38 5.13
N HIS A 148 2.32 10.59 5.73
CA HIS A 148 2.60 9.18 6.04
C HIS A 148 2.90 8.35 4.80
N ARG A 149 2.29 8.68 3.66
CA ARG A 149 2.58 8.00 2.39
C ARG A 149 3.97 8.37 1.86
N ILE A 150 4.36 9.61 1.94
CA ILE A 150 5.72 10.06 1.56
C ILE A 150 6.75 9.29 2.40
N GLU A 151 6.55 9.21 3.71
CA GLU A 151 7.45 8.49 4.60
C GLU A 151 7.48 6.97 4.29
N LEU A 152 6.35 6.36 3.96
CA LEU A 152 6.30 4.98 3.46
C LEU A 152 7.16 4.81 2.20
N TRP A 153 7.05 5.72 1.22
CA TRP A 153 7.83 5.67 0.00
C TRP A 153 9.32 5.88 0.23
N ASN A 154 9.68 6.79 1.15
CA ASN A 154 11.06 6.99 1.58
C ASN A 154 11.64 5.70 2.17
N ALA A 155 10.90 5.03 3.07
CA ALA A 155 11.32 3.76 3.67
C ALA A 155 11.53 2.68 2.60
N ILE A 156 10.61 2.54 1.65
CA ILE A 156 10.72 1.57 0.56
C ILE A 156 11.95 1.86 -0.32
N ASN A 157 12.13 3.11 -0.73
CA ASN A 157 13.26 3.52 -1.57
C ASN A 157 14.60 3.27 -0.88
N GLU A 158 14.75 3.65 0.39
CA GLU A 158 15.96 3.39 1.16
C GLU A 158 16.27 1.89 1.29
N ASN A 159 15.26 1.06 1.54
CA ASN A 159 15.43 -0.39 1.58
C ASN A 159 15.88 -0.96 0.23
N ILE A 160 15.30 -0.50 -0.89
CA ILE A 160 15.71 -0.92 -2.23
C ILE A 160 17.17 -0.54 -2.50
N LEU A 161 17.57 0.70 -2.17
CA LEU A 161 18.93 1.19 -2.35
C LEU A 161 19.93 0.43 -1.48
N ALA A 162 19.58 0.11 -0.25
CA ALA A 162 20.41 -0.67 0.67
C ALA A 162 20.63 -2.09 0.12
N GLN A 163 19.59 -2.77 -0.36
CA GLN A 163 19.70 -4.09 -0.98
C GLN A 163 20.54 -4.05 -2.26
N LYS A 164 20.35 -3.05 -3.12
CA LYS A 164 21.13 -2.89 -4.35
C LYS A 164 22.62 -2.68 -4.05
N ASN A 165 22.94 -1.92 -3.03
CA ASN A 165 24.33 -1.72 -2.61
C ASN A 165 24.93 -3.01 -2.01
N TYR A 166 24.17 -3.73 -1.18
CA TYR A 166 24.61 -5.02 -0.65
C TYR A 166 24.92 -6.02 -1.77
N LEU A 167 24.06 -6.16 -2.77
CA LEU A 167 24.29 -7.05 -3.91
C LEU A 167 25.57 -6.70 -4.70
N LYS A 168 25.93 -5.42 -4.78
CA LYS A 168 27.19 -5.00 -5.44
C LYS A 168 28.44 -5.38 -4.64
N THR A 169 28.34 -5.60 -3.33
CA THR A 169 29.45 -5.97 -2.46
C THR A 169 29.69 -7.49 -2.42
N LEU A 170 28.74 -8.28 -2.92
CA LEU A 170 28.88 -9.73 -2.97
C LEU A 170 29.95 -10.13 -4.00
N PRO A 171 30.86 -11.07 -3.67
CA PRO A 171 31.84 -11.57 -4.63
C PRO A 171 31.11 -12.22 -5.81
N VAL A 172 31.44 -11.77 -7.03
CA VAL A 172 30.90 -12.36 -8.25
C VAL A 172 31.49 -13.77 -8.38
N HIS A 173 30.75 -14.77 -7.93
CA HIS A 173 31.07 -16.15 -8.24
C HIS A 173 30.85 -16.35 -9.74
N ARG A 174 31.96 -16.26 -10.51
CA ARG A 174 31.99 -16.70 -11.90
C ARG A 174 31.76 -18.22 -11.88
N TYR A 175 30.54 -18.65 -12.12
CA TYR A 175 30.32 -20.01 -12.55
C TYR A 175 31.03 -20.19 -13.91
N LYS A 176 32.20 -20.83 -13.87
CA LYS A 176 32.78 -21.38 -15.06
C LYS A 176 31.85 -22.50 -15.53
N THR A 177 31.05 -22.24 -16.54
CA THR A 177 30.42 -23.29 -17.33
C THR A 177 31.54 -24.10 -17.93
N SER A 178 31.82 -25.28 -17.37
CA SER A 178 32.64 -26.30 -18.04
C SER A 178 31.81 -26.84 -19.18
N VAL A 179 32.32 -26.65 -20.39
CA VAL A 179 31.85 -27.24 -21.63
C VAL A 179 32.10 -28.74 -21.60
#